data_acbd8d8eac24ee6cc7511fdf1bdea92a
#
_entry.id   acbd8d8eac24ee6cc7511fdf1bdea92a
#
_cell.length_a   1.000
_cell.length_b   1.000
_cell.length_c   1.000
_cell.angle_alpha   90.00
_cell.angle_beta   90.00
_cell.angle_gamma   90.00
#
_symmetry.space_group_name_H-M   'P 1'
#
loop_
_entity.id
_entity.type
_entity.pdbx_description
1 polymer ?
#
loop_
_entity_poly.entity_id
_entity_poly.type
_entity_poly.pdbx_seq_one_letter_code
_entity_poly.pdbx_strand_id
1 'polypeptide(L)'
;FGIGRINLKPSEILDLLLALSVMEKLPSPLLLTQLSSVKHKLLAALPEAARPQLSQLRRRIWVGNPASDAVQQTYQADNAPGREFLEAFFNQNLLSIRYQREDGEISERSIEPHYLFLNWPVWYVFAWDHLRLDTRIFRLDRMAVLAASREHFNLRPETDFCDWLQRFGQGI
;
A
#
# COMPACT_ATOMS: atom_id res chain seq x y z
N PHE A 1 4.26 -2.91 35.23
CA PHE A 1 5.19 -2.00 34.54
C PHE A 1 4.46 -1.47 33.30
N GLY A 2 3.94 -0.23 33.36
CA GLY A 2 3.39 0.46 32.22
C GLY A 2 4.49 1.26 31.53
N ILE A 3 4.60 1.13 30.21
CA ILE A 3 5.42 2.04 29.42
C ILE A 3 4.76 3.42 29.53
N GLY A 4 5.54 4.46 29.90
CA GLY A 4 5.05 5.83 29.94
C GLY A 4 4.41 6.25 28.62
N ARG A 5 3.65 7.34 28.60
CA ARG A 5 2.95 7.82 27.39
C ARG A 5 3.93 8.00 26.23
N ILE A 6 3.87 7.09 25.26
CA ILE A 6 4.56 7.24 23.98
C ILE A 6 3.67 8.15 23.12
N ASN A 7 4.21 9.29 22.72
CA ASN A 7 3.49 10.21 21.83
C ASN A 7 3.89 9.89 20.38
N LEU A 8 3.04 9.14 19.68
CA LEU A 8 3.25 8.74 18.30
C LEU A 8 2.47 9.67 17.35
N LYS A 9 3.11 10.06 16.26
CA LYS A 9 2.43 10.75 15.15
C LYS A 9 1.51 9.76 14.40
N PRO A 10 0.45 10.23 13.73
CA PRO A 10 -0.43 9.36 12.95
C PRO A 10 0.30 8.51 11.90
N SER A 11 1.33 9.06 11.24
CA SER A 11 2.18 8.33 10.29
C SER A 11 2.95 7.18 10.95
N GLU A 12 3.51 7.41 12.15
CA GLU A 12 4.26 6.39 12.90
C GLU A 12 3.34 5.25 13.35
N ILE A 13 2.09 5.59 13.69
CA ILE A 13 1.08 4.56 14.02
C ILE A 13 0.70 3.75 12.78
N LEU A 14 0.58 4.40 11.61
CA LEU A 14 0.30 3.69 10.36
C LEU A 14 1.43 2.72 10.01
N ASP A 15 2.68 3.14 10.14
CA ASP A 15 3.86 2.31 9.91
C ASP A 15 3.89 1.09 10.85
N LEU A 16 3.58 1.30 12.13
CA LEU A 16 3.48 0.21 13.10
C LEU A 16 2.33 -0.76 12.79
N LEU A 17 1.17 -0.25 12.40
CA LEU A 17 0.03 -1.09 12.02
C LEU A 17 0.34 -1.92 10.78
N LEU A 18 1.04 -1.34 9.81
CA LEU A 18 1.51 -2.04 8.62
C LEU A 18 2.49 -3.14 8.97
N ALA A 19 3.52 -2.82 9.78
CA ALA A 19 4.51 -3.79 10.24
C ALA A 19 3.86 -4.97 10.97
N LEU A 20 2.92 -4.70 11.89
CA LEU A 20 2.17 -5.74 12.59
C LEU A 20 1.31 -6.59 11.64
N SER A 21 0.74 -5.98 10.59
CA SER A 21 -0.05 -6.69 9.60
C SER A 21 0.80 -7.64 8.74
N VAL A 22 2.02 -7.24 8.42
CA VAL A 22 3.01 -8.11 7.76
C VAL A 22 3.39 -9.27 8.67
N MET A 23 3.69 -8.99 9.94
CA MET A 23 4.07 -10.02 10.90
C MET A 23 2.97 -11.07 11.13
N GLU A 24 1.70 -10.69 11.07
CA GLU A 24 0.58 -11.65 11.17
C GLU A 24 0.53 -12.65 10.01
N LYS A 25 1.08 -12.29 8.86
CA LYS A 25 1.13 -13.16 7.66
C LYS A 25 2.38 -14.04 7.61
N LEU A 26 3.39 -13.73 8.41
CA LEU A 26 4.61 -14.53 8.48
C LEU A 26 4.42 -15.70 9.46
N PRO A 27 4.77 -16.93 9.08
CA PRO A 27 4.77 -18.05 10.01
C PRO A 27 5.85 -17.85 11.07
N SER A 28 5.47 -17.42 12.27
CA SER A 28 6.42 -17.21 13.36
C SER A 28 5.88 -17.83 14.65
N PRO A 29 6.53 -18.88 15.17
CA PRO A 29 6.18 -19.47 16.47
C PRO A 29 6.69 -18.63 17.66
N LEU A 30 7.45 -17.56 17.43
CA LEU A 30 8.14 -16.80 18.48
C LEU A 30 7.39 -15.55 18.95
N LEU A 31 6.17 -15.29 18.42
CA LEU A 31 5.37 -14.18 18.89
C LEU A 31 4.74 -14.49 20.24
N LEU A 32 5.14 -13.74 21.26
CA LEU A 32 4.70 -13.93 22.66
C LEU A 32 3.28 -13.40 22.92
N THR A 33 2.73 -12.59 22.01
CA THR A 33 1.42 -11.95 22.18
C THR A 33 0.58 -12.02 20.92
N GLN A 34 -0.75 -11.89 21.08
CA GLN A 34 -1.65 -11.73 19.97
C GLN A 34 -1.47 -10.32 19.37
N LEU A 35 -0.96 -10.24 18.15
CA LEU A 35 -0.72 -8.97 17.45
C LEU A 35 -2.00 -8.13 17.27
N SER A 36 -3.14 -8.77 17.15
CA SER A 36 -4.46 -8.12 17.13
C SER A 36 -4.70 -7.23 18.37
N SER A 37 -4.33 -7.71 19.57
CA SER A 37 -4.43 -6.91 20.79
C SER A 37 -3.54 -5.67 20.76
N VAL A 38 -2.33 -5.79 20.23
CA VAL A 38 -1.41 -4.65 20.07
C VAL A 38 -1.98 -3.63 19.08
N LYS A 39 -2.51 -4.10 17.94
CA LYS A 39 -3.18 -3.24 16.96
C LYS A 39 -4.34 -2.45 17.57
N HIS A 40 -5.21 -3.11 18.35
CA HIS A 40 -6.32 -2.44 19.02
C HIS A 40 -5.84 -1.35 19.99
N LYS A 41 -4.78 -1.60 20.76
CA LYS A 41 -4.21 -0.61 21.68
C LYS A 41 -3.61 0.58 20.95
N LEU A 42 -2.91 0.35 19.82
CA LEU A 42 -2.38 1.42 18.98
C LEU A 42 -3.50 2.29 18.40
N LEU A 43 -4.56 1.69 17.90
CA LEU A 43 -5.73 2.40 17.38
C LEU A 43 -6.45 3.20 18.47
N ALA A 44 -6.56 2.64 19.68
CA ALA A 44 -7.17 3.33 20.82
C ALA A 44 -6.34 4.51 21.32
N ALA A 45 -5.02 4.47 21.16
CA ALA A 45 -4.11 5.55 21.54
C ALA A 45 -4.17 6.77 20.59
N LEU A 46 -4.83 6.64 19.43
CA LEU A 46 -4.97 7.73 18.47
C LEU A 46 -5.87 8.85 18.98
N PRO A 47 -5.48 10.13 18.75
CA PRO A 47 -6.39 11.25 18.93
C PRO A 47 -7.67 11.05 18.09
N GLU A 48 -8.82 11.44 18.63
CA GLU A 48 -10.11 11.28 17.94
C GLU A 48 -10.12 11.96 16.56
N ALA A 49 -9.52 13.13 16.44
CA ALA A 49 -9.40 13.87 15.19
C ALA A 49 -8.60 13.14 14.10
N ALA A 50 -7.67 12.26 14.46
CA ALA A 50 -6.84 11.51 13.51
C ALA A 50 -7.46 10.16 13.09
N ARG A 51 -8.43 9.64 13.86
CA ARG A 51 -9.03 8.32 13.61
C ARG A 51 -9.72 8.17 12.26
N PRO A 52 -10.54 9.13 11.78
CA PRO A 52 -11.21 8.99 10.48
C PRO A 52 -10.21 8.92 9.33
N GLN A 53 -9.20 9.81 9.34
CA GLN A 53 -8.18 9.89 8.31
C GLN A 53 -7.34 8.60 8.27
N LEU A 54 -6.91 8.10 9.42
CA LEU A 54 -6.15 6.86 9.49
C LEU A 54 -6.99 5.63 9.11
N SER A 55 -8.27 5.60 9.49
CA SER A 55 -9.18 4.52 9.08
C SER A 55 -9.37 4.49 7.57
N GLN A 56 -9.48 5.65 6.93
CA GLN A 56 -9.57 5.76 5.48
C GLN A 56 -8.28 5.27 4.79
N LEU A 57 -7.12 5.69 5.29
CA LEU A 57 -5.82 5.23 4.76
C LEU A 57 -5.63 3.72 4.91
N ARG A 58 -5.97 3.18 6.08
CA ARG A 58 -5.85 1.76 6.37
C ARG A 58 -6.71 0.88 5.45
N ARG A 59 -7.90 1.36 5.04
CA ARG A 59 -8.75 0.67 4.06
C ARG A 59 -8.14 0.63 2.66
N ARG A 60 -7.20 1.51 2.37
CA ARG A 60 -6.52 1.61 1.07
C ARG A 60 -5.20 0.84 0.99
N ILE A 61 -4.79 0.19 2.08
CA ILE A 61 -3.54 -0.57 2.13
C ILE A 61 -3.86 -2.01 2.52
N TRP A 62 -3.63 -2.93 1.60
CA TRP A 62 -3.88 -4.35 1.81
C TRP A 62 -2.57 -5.12 1.95
N VAL A 63 -2.58 -6.13 2.81
CA VAL A 63 -1.42 -6.99 3.06
C VAL A 63 -1.81 -8.42 2.72
N GLY A 64 -1.21 -8.96 1.69
CA GLY A 64 -1.36 -10.34 1.25
C GLY A 64 -0.32 -11.28 1.86
N ASN A 65 -0.25 -12.48 1.31
CA ASN A 65 0.79 -13.44 1.63
C ASN A 65 2.15 -12.99 1.07
N PRO A 66 3.28 -13.56 1.53
CA PRO A 66 4.58 -13.32 0.91
C PRO A 66 4.58 -13.65 -0.58
N ALA A 67 5.27 -12.85 -1.37
CA ALA A 67 5.47 -13.11 -2.79
C ALA A 67 6.28 -14.41 -3.00
N SER A 68 6.10 -15.05 -4.15
CA SER A 68 6.92 -16.21 -4.51
C SER A 68 8.40 -15.82 -4.66
N ASP A 69 9.30 -16.77 -4.45
CA ASP A 69 10.74 -16.55 -4.54
C ASP A 69 11.14 -15.94 -5.89
N ALA A 70 10.53 -16.40 -6.99
CA ALA A 70 10.77 -15.87 -8.32
C ALA A 70 10.44 -14.37 -8.44
N VAL A 71 9.36 -13.93 -7.81
CA VAL A 71 8.95 -12.51 -7.79
C VAL A 71 9.86 -11.70 -6.87
N GLN A 72 10.23 -12.26 -5.70
CA GLN A 72 11.14 -11.58 -4.77
C GLN A 72 12.52 -11.34 -5.38
N GLN A 73 13.08 -12.32 -6.10
CA GLN A 73 14.39 -12.23 -6.74
C GLN A 73 14.47 -11.12 -7.80
N THR A 74 13.35 -10.75 -8.39
CA THR A 74 13.27 -9.67 -9.40
C THR A 74 12.89 -8.32 -8.83
N TYR A 75 12.63 -8.23 -7.51
CA TYR A 75 12.20 -7.00 -6.87
C TYR A 75 13.37 -6.11 -6.46
N GLN A 76 13.32 -4.84 -6.84
CA GLN A 76 14.34 -3.85 -6.57
C GLN A 76 13.75 -2.73 -5.69
N ALA A 77 13.74 -2.94 -4.38
CA ALA A 77 13.11 -2.03 -3.42
C ALA A 77 13.61 -0.57 -3.53
N ASP A 78 14.88 -0.37 -3.86
CA ASP A 78 15.50 0.96 -4.01
C ASP A 78 14.94 1.75 -5.20
N ASN A 79 14.31 1.07 -6.16
CA ASN A 79 13.66 1.70 -7.31
C ASN A 79 12.21 2.11 -7.04
N ALA A 80 11.65 1.75 -5.88
CA ALA A 80 10.28 2.13 -5.55
C ALA A 80 10.15 3.67 -5.47
N PRO A 81 9.06 4.24 -6.00
CA PRO A 81 8.86 5.67 -5.97
C PRO A 81 8.76 6.15 -4.52
N GLY A 82 9.40 7.30 -4.26
CA GLY A 82 9.54 7.85 -2.93
C GLY A 82 8.31 8.64 -2.46
N ARG A 83 8.61 9.71 -1.73
CA ARG A 83 7.64 10.56 -1.04
C ARG A 83 6.58 11.17 -1.96
N GLU A 84 6.94 11.58 -3.17
CA GLU A 84 6.02 12.19 -4.13
C GLU A 84 4.85 11.26 -4.50
N PHE A 85 5.13 9.98 -4.71
CA PHE A 85 4.10 8.98 -4.93
C PHE A 85 3.16 8.85 -3.71
N LEU A 86 3.72 8.77 -2.51
CA LEU A 86 2.93 8.61 -1.28
C LEU A 86 2.04 9.85 -1.04
N GLU A 87 2.56 11.05 -1.25
CA GLU A 87 1.78 12.29 -1.13
C GLU A 87 0.61 12.32 -2.12
N ALA A 88 0.86 11.96 -3.39
CA ALA A 88 -0.20 11.88 -4.39
C ALA A 88 -1.23 10.79 -4.08
N PHE A 89 -0.77 9.62 -3.63
CA PHE A 89 -1.65 8.54 -3.20
C PHE A 89 -2.55 8.97 -2.04
N PHE A 90 -1.99 9.60 -1.00
CA PHE A 90 -2.76 10.04 0.16
C PHE A 90 -3.76 11.16 -0.19
N ASN A 91 -3.35 12.08 -1.04
CA ASN A 91 -4.18 13.20 -1.47
C ASN A 91 -5.13 12.85 -2.62
N GLN A 92 -5.14 11.61 -3.10
CA GLN A 92 -5.96 11.17 -4.24
C GLN A 92 -5.71 12.03 -5.50
N ASN A 93 -4.45 12.32 -5.78
CA ASN A 93 -4.05 13.08 -6.96
C ASN A 93 -3.68 12.15 -8.11
N LEU A 94 -3.99 12.59 -9.35
CA LEU A 94 -3.53 11.89 -10.54
C LEU A 94 -1.99 11.90 -10.60
N LEU A 95 -1.42 10.80 -11.07
CA LEU A 95 0.00 10.65 -11.30
C LEU A 95 0.30 10.41 -12.78
N SER A 96 1.25 11.16 -13.33
CA SER A 96 1.94 10.80 -14.56
C SER A 96 3.15 9.94 -14.20
N ILE A 97 3.21 8.75 -14.76
CA ILE A 97 4.25 7.77 -14.47
C ILE A 97 4.89 7.26 -15.75
N ARG A 98 6.17 6.85 -15.62
CA ARG A 98 6.83 5.98 -16.58
C ARG A 98 6.87 4.58 -15.98
N TYR A 99 6.36 3.61 -16.70
CA TYR A 99 6.28 2.21 -16.26
C TYR A 99 7.03 1.29 -17.19
N GLN A 100 7.91 0.48 -16.63
CA GLN A 100 8.62 -0.58 -17.35
C GLN A 100 7.94 -1.93 -17.08
N ARG A 101 7.47 -2.56 -18.14
CA ARG A 101 6.91 -3.91 -18.08
C ARG A 101 8.01 -4.97 -17.89
N GLU A 102 7.58 -6.19 -17.63
CA GLU A 102 8.49 -7.33 -17.45
C GLU A 102 9.28 -7.67 -18.72
N ASP A 103 8.65 -7.51 -19.89
CA ASP A 103 9.25 -7.67 -21.20
C ASP A 103 10.20 -6.52 -21.60
N GLY A 104 10.39 -5.52 -20.74
CA GLY A 104 11.22 -4.35 -20.95
C GLY A 104 10.52 -3.18 -21.66
N GLU A 105 9.28 -3.34 -22.14
CA GLU A 105 8.52 -2.26 -22.75
C GLU A 105 8.30 -1.12 -21.77
N ILE A 106 8.63 0.10 -22.19
CA ILE A 106 8.45 1.34 -21.40
C ILE A 106 7.26 2.10 -21.95
N SER A 107 6.41 2.57 -21.07
CA SER A 107 5.25 3.39 -21.42
C SER A 107 5.01 4.50 -20.40
N GLU A 108 4.51 5.65 -20.87
CA GLU A 108 4.05 6.73 -20.01
C GLU A 108 2.54 6.63 -19.84
N ARG A 109 2.08 6.88 -18.63
CA ARG A 109 0.68 6.70 -18.25
C ARG A 109 0.24 7.75 -17.26
N SER A 110 -1.05 8.14 -17.37
CA SER A 110 -1.75 8.86 -16.32
C SER A 110 -2.58 7.87 -15.53
N ILE A 111 -2.39 7.82 -14.21
CA ILE A 111 -3.08 6.88 -13.34
C ILE A 111 -3.72 7.55 -12.13
N GLU A 112 -4.81 6.95 -11.64
CA GLU A 112 -5.42 7.23 -10.35
C GLU A 112 -5.02 6.13 -9.37
N PRO A 113 -4.10 6.37 -8.42
CA PRO A 113 -3.67 5.34 -7.47
C PRO A 113 -4.70 5.11 -6.37
N HIS A 114 -5.50 4.04 -6.47
CA HIS A 114 -6.60 3.76 -5.54
C HIS A 114 -6.18 3.02 -4.28
N TYR A 115 -5.48 1.88 -4.44
CA TYR A 115 -5.13 1.00 -3.33
C TYR A 115 -3.67 0.55 -3.44
N LEU A 116 -3.01 0.40 -2.30
CA LEU A 116 -1.71 -0.24 -2.19
C LEU A 116 -1.89 -1.70 -1.76
N PHE A 117 -1.04 -2.55 -2.29
CA PHE A 117 -1.03 -3.96 -1.95
C PHE A 117 0.40 -4.44 -1.69
N LEU A 118 0.60 -5.04 -0.54
CA LEU A 118 1.89 -5.59 -0.14
C LEU A 118 1.83 -7.12 -0.18
N ASN A 119 2.53 -7.72 -1.14
CA ASN A 119 2.97 -9.11 -1.11
C ASN A 119 4.42 -9.12 -0.65
N TRP A 120 4.68 -9.19 0.63
CA TRP A 120 6.02 -9.01 1.19
C TRP A 120 7.12 -9.74 0.41
N PRO A 121 8.23 -9.07 0.00
CA PRO A 121 8.52 -7.63 0.19
C PRO A 121 8.00 -6.71 -0.94
N VAL A 122 7.24 -7.21 -1.91
CA VAL A 122 6.88 -6.53 -3.16
C VAL A 122 5.65 -5.66 -2.99
N TRP A 123 5.79 -4.39 -3.32
CA TRP A 123 4.69 -3.43 -3.32
C TRP A 123 4.06 -3.27 -4.69
N TYR A 124 2.75 -3.18 -4.70
CA TYR A 124 1.91 -2.91 -5.87
C TYR A 124 0.97 -1.75 -5.60
N VAL A 125 0.57 -1.06 -6.68
CA VAL A 125 -0.55 -0.12 -6.66
C VAL A 125 -1.63 -0.57 -7.63
N PHE A 126 -2.86 -0.62 -7.15
CA PHE A 126 -4.06 -0.78 -7.96
C PHE A 126 -4.52 0.60 -8.39
N ALA A 127 -4.62 0.82 -9.68
CA ALA A 127 -4.91 2.12 -10.24
C ALA A 127 -5.87 2.03 -11.41
N TRP A 128 -6.61 3.11 -11.66
CA TRP A 128 -7.26 3.34 -12.93
C TRP A 128 -6.24 3.89 -13.92
N ASP A 129 -6.10 3.24 -15.05
CA ASP A 129 -5.17 3.63 -16.13
C ASP A 129 -5.95 4.38 -17.22
N HIS A 130 -5.72 5.68 -17.34
CA HIS A 130 -6.40 6.53 -18.33
C HIS A 130 -6.03 6.19 -19.78
N LEU A 131 -4.87 5.57 -20.02
CA LEU A 131 -4.49 5.13 -21.37
C LEU A 131 -5.30 3.90 -21.81
N ARG A 132 -5.62 3.01 -20.88
CA ARG A 132 -6.33 1.75 -21.15
C ARG A 132 -7.82 1.83 -20.83
N LEU A 133 -8.25 2.88 -20.12
CA LEU A 133 -9.60 3.06 -19.58
C LEU A 133 -10.07 1.83 -18.79
N ASP A 134 -9.16 1.34 -17.92
CA ASP A 134 -9.36 0.09 -17.18
C ASP A 134 -8.55 0.09 -15.88
N THR A 135 -8.95 -0.77 -14.95
CA THR A 135 -8.17 -1.00 -13.72
C THR A 135 -6.91 -1.81 -14.03
N ARG A 136 -5.80 -1.41 -13.45
CA ARG A 136 -4.50 -2.05 -13.63
C ARG A 136 -3.76 -2.15 -12.31
N ILE A 137 -2.82 -3.10 -12.27
CA ILE A 137 -1.87 -3.24 -11.18
C ILE A 137 -0.47 -2.92 -11.68
N PHE A 138 0.26 -2.14 -10.90
CA PHE A 138 1.63 -1.76 -11.19
C PHE A 138 2.53 -2.11 -10.02
N ARG A 139 3.67 -2.74 -10.29
CA ARG A 139 4.72 -2.94 -9.30
C ARG A 139 5.43 -1.61 -9.06
N LEU A 140 5.63 -1.24 -7.79
CA LEU A 140 6.20 0.07 -7.47
C LEU A 140 7.67 0.20 -7.90
N ASP A 141 8.46 -0.87 -7.82
CA ASP A 141 9.87 -0.86 -8.24
C ASP A 141 10.09 -0.72 -9.75
N ARG A 142 9.02 -0.84 -10.56
CA ARG A 142 9.03 -0.66 -12.01
C ARG A 142 8.44 0.67 -12.45
N MET A 143 8.16 1.55 -11.50
CA MET A 143 7.46 2.82 -11.70
C MET A 143 8.36 3.99 -11.36
N ALA A 144 8.48 4.96 -12.26
CA ALA A 144 9.01 6.28 -11.96
C ALA A 144 7.90 7.32 -12.04
N VAL A 145 7.77 8.16 -11.00
CA VAL A 145 6.85 9.30 -11.02
C VAL A 145 7.48 10.40 -11.86
N LEU A 146 6.74 10.88 -12.86
CA LEU A 146 7.15 11.99 -13.73
C LEU A 146 6.58 13.31 -13.22
N ALA A 147 5.33 13.29 -12.76
CA ALA A 147 4.64 14.43 -12.17
C ALA A 147 3.43 13.98 -11.35
N ALA A 148 3.16 14.72 -10.27
CA ALA A 148 1.89 14.66 -9.56
C ALA A 148 1.01 15.84 -9.98
N SER A 149 -0.20 15.55 -10.43
CA SER A 149 -1.20 16.56 -10.75
C SER A 149 -1.83 17.12 -9.48
N ARG A 150 -2.46 18.29 -9.58
CA ARG A 150 -3.36 18.81 -8.55
C ARG A 150 -4.81 18.36 -8.74
N GLU A 151 -5.08 17.61 -9.80
CA GLU A 151 -6.41 17.04 -10.04
C GLU A 151 -6.67 15.91 -9.07
N HIS A 152 -7.82 15.98 -8.40
CA HIS A 152 -8.27 14.95 -7.47
C HIS A 152 -9.19 13.97 -8.19
N PHE A 153 -9.07 12.70 -7.84
CA PHE A 153 -10.00 11.67 -8.26
C PHE A 153 -10.84 11.16 -7.08
N ASN A 154 -12.01 10.63 -7.37
CA ASN A 154 -12.83 9.92 -6.39
C ASN A 154 -12.41 8.46 -6.31
N LEU A 155 -12.32 7.92 -5.09
CA LEU A 155 -11.99 6.51 -4.90
C LEU A 155 -13.05 5.63 -5.56
N ARG A 156 -12.61 4.71 -6.40
CA ARG A 156 -13.42 3.61 -6.90
C ARG A 156 -13.62 2.57 -5.81
N PRO A 157 -14.75 1.87 -5.82
CA PRO A 157 -15.00 0.81 -4.85
C PRO A 157 -13.99 -0.35 -5.02
N GLU A 158 -13.73 -1.06 -3.93
CA GLU A 158 -12.82 -2.23 -3.93
C GLU A 158 -13.25 -3.30 -4.94
N THR A 159 -14.57 -3.40 -5.18
CA THR A 159 -15.16 -4.35 -6.14
C THR A 159 -14.62 -4.20 -7.55
N ASP A 160 -14.23 -2.99 -7.96
CA ASP A 160 -13.65 -2.75 -9.29
C ASP A 160 -12.26 -3.40 -9.45
N PHE A 161 -11.63 -3.79 -8.33
CA PHE A 161 -10.31 -4.41 -8.27
C PHE A 161 -10.34 -5.88 -7.84
N CYS A 162 -11.52 -6.47 -7.65
CA CYS A 162 -11.67 -7.84 -7.14
C CYS A 162 -10.94 -8.88 -7.99
N ASP A 163 -10.98 -8.77 -9.32
CA ASP A 163 -10.29 -9.71 -10.22
C ASP A 163 -8.78 -9.73 -9.98
N TRP A 164 -8.20 -8.56 -9.70
CA TRP A 164 -6.79 -8.45 -9.37
C TRP A 164 -6.50 -9.03 -8.00
N LEU A 165 -7.35 -8.75 -7.01
CA LEU A 165 -7.21 -9.28 -5.65
C LEU A 165 -7.31 -10.81 -5.62
N GLN A 166 -8.19 -11.40 -6.40
CA GLN A 166 -8.30 -12.87 -6.51
C GLN A 166 -7.05 -13.50 -7.14
N ARG A 167 -6.40 -12.81 -8.07
CA ARG A 167 -5.16 -13.29 -8.71
C ARG A 167 -3.95 -13.23 -7.77
N PHE A 168 -3.87 -12.21 -6.92
CA PHE A 168 -2.72 -11.93 -6.07
C PHE A 168 -2.95 -12.23 -4.59
N GLY A 169 -4.19 -12.33 -4.17
CA GLY A 169 -4.59 -12.40 -2.78
C GLY A 169 -5.53 -13.53 -2.46
N GLN A 170 -5.01 -14.72 -2.26
CA GLN A 170 -5.69 -15.66 -1.37
C GLN A 170 -5.35 -15.21 0.06
N GLY A 171 -6.17 -14.32 0.61
CA GLY A 171 -6.04 -13.93 2.01
C GLY A 171 -6.19 -12.45 2.32
N ILE A 172 -7.29 -11.85 1.91
CA ILE A 172 -7.86 -10.67 2.58
C ILE A 172 -8.85 -11.15 3.64
#